data_2ace1f462dc964b2497458d3b47440d2
#
_entry.id   2ace1f462dc964b2497458d3b47440d2
#
_cell.length_a   1.000
_cell.length_b   1.000
_cell.length_c   1.000
_cell.angle_alpha   90.00
_cell.angle_beta   90.00
_cell.angle_gamma   90.00
#
_symmetry.space_group_name_H-M   'P 1'
#
loop_
_entity.id
_entity.type
_entity.pdbx_description
1 polymer ?
#
loop_
_entity_poly.entity_id
_entity_poly.type
_entity_poly.pdbx_seq_one_letter_code
_entity_poly.pdbx_strand_id
1 'polypeptide(L)'
;MKRMARALSTSFALLIVGATHGCGGGKSAPPPPPCDQACLDGIAIRAMREEMKLAFNLTFQGQPVGDHDFTVACPLGGTARVFGNATSNALQGSTMVKVTFVLDHCAYDRKDDDPKQTYQMTVNGTITEDGTLAVQPTSTTALDIKSDTVSLTGNVYDPPIDYSEASCPVALGQDGNNLSGTACGRTVWVLL
;
A
#
# COMPACT_ATOMS: atom_id res chain seq x y z
N MET A 1 -3.57 48.42 -44.19
CA MET A 1 -4.46 48.05 -45.30
C MET A 1 -5.52 47.13 -44.71
N LYS A 2 -6.68 47.65 -44.35
CA LYS A 2 -7.99 47.75 -45.01
C LYS A 2 -8.42 46.47 -45.76
N ARG A 3 -9.39 45.74 -45.23
CA ARG A 3 -10.75 45.50 -45.76
C ARG A 3 -11.43 44.41 -44.95
N MET A 4 -12.52 44.73 -44.25
CA MET A 4 -13.96 44.66 -44.58
C MET A 4 -14.48 43.22 -44.70
N ALA A 5 -15.21 42.78 -43.74
CA ALA A 5 -16.68 42.73 -43.54
C ALA A 5 -17.41 41.83 -44.55
N ARG A 6 -18.15 40.86 -44.05
CA ARG A 6 -19.55 40.59 -44.45
C ARG A 6 -20.26 39.67 -43.46
N ALA A 7 -21.31 40.21 -42.91
CA ALA A 7 -22.33 39.50 -42.17
C ALA A 7 -23.21 38.67 -43.11
N LEU A 8 -23.57 37.47 -42.72
CA LEU A 8 -24.76 36.76 -43.26
C LEU A 8 -25.56 36.21 -42.08
N SER A 9 -26.68 36.85 -41.87
CA SER A 9 -27.77 36.44 -41.02
C SER A 9 -28.55 35.32 -41.67
N THR A 10 -28.70 34.18 -41.03
CA THR A 10 -29.70 33.18 -41.38
C THR A 10 -30.42 32.72 -40.14
N SER A 11 -31.66 33.23 -40.03
CA SER A 11 -32.65 32.75 -39.07
C SER A 11 -33.00 31.31 -39.36
N PHE A 12 -32.89 30.43 -38.36
CA PHE A 12 -33.47 29.10 -38.41
C PHE A 12 -34.41 28.85 -37.26
N ALA A 13 -35.57 28.40 -37.63
CA ALA A 13 -36.76 28.26 -36.85
C ALA A 13 -36.59 27.28 -35.67
N LEU A 14 -37.22 27.64 -34.54
CA LEU A 14 -37.35 26.89 -33.34
C LEU A 14 -38.32 25.70 -33.58
N LEU A 15 -37.85 24.48 -33.57
CA LEU A 15 -38.68 23.30 -33.37
C LEU A 15 -38.41 22.78 -31.94
N ILE A 16 -39.34 23.08 -31.05
CA ILE A 16 -39.35 22.54 -29.67
C ILE A 16 -39.87 21.10 -29.79
N VAL A 17 -38.97 20.13 -29.79
CA VAL A 17 -39.30 18.74 -29.53
C VAL A 17 -39.21 18.53 -28.04
N GLY A 18 -40.37 18.36 -27.40
CA GLY A 18 -40.46 17.99 -25.99
C GLY A 18 -39.87 16.62 -25.74
N ALA A 19 -38.66 16.56 -25.24
CA ALA A 19 -38.08 15.36 -24.70
C ALA A 19 -38.59 15.16 -23.26
N THR A 20 -39.52 14.23 -23.09
CA THR A 20 -39.87 13.68 -21.77
C THR A 20 -38.63 13.02 -21.19
N HIS A 21 -38.00 13.67 -20.23
CA HIS A 21 -36.95 13.06 -19.43
C HIS A 21 -37.60 11.99 -18.55
N GLY A 22 -37.57 10.75 -19.04
CA GLY A 22 -37.80 9.59 -18.20
C GLY A 22 -36.75 9.59 -17.11
N CYS A 23 -37.18 9.74 -15.84
CA CYS A 23 -36.35 9.41 -14.68
C CYS A 23 -35.94 7.95 -14.80
N GLY A 24 -34.80 7.69 -15.42
CA GLY A 24 -34.11 6.41 -15.37
C GLY A 24 -33.71 6.18 -13.94
N GLY A 25 -34.43 5.30 -13.23
CA GLY A 25 -34.01 4.81 -11.92
C GLY A 25 -32.62 4.18 -12.08
N GLY A 26 -31.59 4.93 -11.73
CA GLY A 26 -30.25 4.40 -11.63
C GLY A 26 -30.30 3.23 -10.66
N LYS A 27 -30.06 2.01 -11.16
CA LYS A 27 -29.82 0.86 -10.29
C LYS A 27 -28.59 1.21 -9.49
N SER A 28 -28.75 1.46 -8.19
CA SER A 28 -27.62 1.57 -7.28
C SER A 28 -26.76 0.34 -7.48
N ALA A 29 -25.46 0.54 -7.68
CA ALA A 29 -24.52 -0.58 -7.71
C ALA A 29 -24.75 -1.43 -6.45
N PRO A 30 -24.73 -2.77 -6.53
CA PRO A 30 -24.83 -3.60 -5.35
C PRO A 30 -23.73 -3.18 -4.36
N PRO A 31 -24.03 -3.17 -3.05
CA PRO A 31 -23.02 -2.86 -2.05
C PRO A 31 -21.82 -3.81 -2.24
N PRO A 32 -20.60 -3.30 -2.04
CA PRO A 32 -19.40 -4.13 -2.11
C PRO A 32 -19.56 -5.33 -1.16
N PRO A 33 -19.05 -6.53 -1.54
CA PRO A 33 -19.12 -7.68 -0.67
C PRO A 33 -18.45 -7.38 0.68
N PRO A 34 -19.03 -7.84 1.80
CA PRO A 34 -18.48 -7.59 3.11
C PRO A 34 -17.04 -8.12 3.19
N CYS A 35 -16.12 -7.34 3.80
CA CYS A 35 -14.77 -7.77 4.07
C CYS A 35 -14.79 -8.78 5.23
N ASP A 36 -14.52 -10.04 4.96
CA ASP A 36 -14.40 -11.11 5.95
C ASP A 36 -13.01 -11.08 6.64
N GLN A 37 -12.76 -11.97 7.58
CA GLN A 37 -11.51 -12.00 8.34
C GLN A 37 -10.28 -12.14 7.40
N ALA A 38 -10.36 -12.96 6.37
CA ALA A 38 -9.26 -13.12 5.42
C ALA A 38 -8.98 -11.82 4.63
N CYS A 39 -10.04 -11.10 4.29
CA CYS A 39 -9.93 -9.77 3.69
C CYS A 39 -9.29 -8.77 4.67
N LEU A 40 -9.72 -8.73 5.93
CA LEU A 40 -9.16 -7.84 6.97
C LEU A 40 -7.68 -8.14 7.21
N ASP A 41 -7.33 -9.42 7.36
CA ASP A 41 -5.93 -9.87 7.51
C ASP A 41 -5.08 -9.44 6.31
N GLY A 42 -5.61 -9.61 5.09
CA GLY A 42 -4.92 -9.20 3.87
C GLY A 42 -4.62 -7.70 3.82
N ILE A 43 -5.55 -6.86 4.26
CA ILE A 43 -5.34 -5.41 4.32
C ILE A 43 -4.33 -5.04 5.41
N ALA A 44 -4.43 -5.62 6.61
CA ALA A 44 -3.51 -5.37 7.71
C ALA A 44 -2.07 -5.79 7.39
N ILE A 45 -1.88 -6.94 6.74
CA ILE A 45 -0.56 -7.41 6.31
C ILE A 45 -0.01 -6.56 5.17
N ARG A 46 -0.84 -6.08 4.25
CA ARG A 46 -0.42 -5.08 3.26
C ARG A 46 0.05 -3.80 3.94
N ALA A 47 -0.71 -3.28 4.91
CA ALA A 47 -0.35 -2.08 5.65
C ALA A 47 1.01 -2.23 6.34
N MET A 48 1.23 -3.34 7.06
CA MET A 48 2.52 -3.66 7.68
C MET A 48 3.66 -3.67 6.64
N ARG A 49 3.46 -4.31 5.49
CA ARG A 49 4.48 -4.38 4.42
C ARG A 49 4.80 -3.02 3.82
N GLU A 50 3.80 -2.18 3.57
CA GLU A 50 4.00 -0.82 3.04
C GLU A 50 4.69 0.08 4.06
N GLU A 51 4.41 -0.07 5.34
CA GLU A 51 5.10 0.64 6.42
C GLU A 51 6.58 0.24 6.51
N MET A 52 6.91 -1.05 6.44
CA MET A 52 8.28 -1.53 6.36
C MET A 52 9.01 -0.95 5.13
N LYS A 53 8.36 -0.95 3.97
CA LYS A 53 8.90 -0.38 2.74
C LYS A 53 9.15 1.12 2.86
N LEU A 54 8.23 1.86 3.49
CA LEU A 54 8.41 3.28 3.77
C LEU A 54 9.61 3.51 4.69
N ALA A 55 9.70 2.78 5.81
CA ALA A 55 10.80 2.89 6.75
C ALA A 55 12.15 2.57 6.08
N PHE A 56 12.22 1.51 5.25
CA PHE A 56 13.40 1.16 4.47
C PHE A 56 13.79 2.29 3.49
N ASN A 57 12.84 2.85 2.78
CA ASN A 57 13.10 3.92 1.82
C ASN A 57 13.63 5.20 2.52
N LEU A 58 13.09 5.53 3.68
CA LEU A 58 13.52 6.69 4.46
C LEU A 58 14.90 6.52 5.10
N THR A 59 15.39 5.30 5.24
CA THR A 59 16.64 4.97 5.94
C THR A 59 17.74 4.49 5.00
N PHE A 60 17.50 3.47 4.20
CA PHE A 60 18.51 2.79 3.39
C PHE A 60 18.59 3.30 1.94
N GLN A 61 17.51 3.89 1.42
CA GLN A 61 17.52 4.38 0.04
C GLN A 61 18.56 5.49 -0.13
N GLY A 62 19.45 5.32 -1.11
CA GLY A 62 20.52 6.27 -1.41
C GLY A 62 21.75 6.17 -0.50
N GLN A 63 21.75 5.26 0.47
CA GLN A 63 22.93 4.97 1.28
C GLN A 63 23.96 4.12 0.52
N PRO A 64 25.24 4.21 0.85
CA PRO A 64 26.25 3.28 0.37
C PRO A 64 25.88 1.83 0.73
N VAL A 65 26.46 0.85 0.02
CA VAL A 65 26.37 -0.55 0.43
C VAL A 65 27.04 -0.80 1.77
N GLY A 66 26.49 -1.66 2.58
CA GLY A 66 27.06 -2.03 3.88
C GLY A 66 26.03 -2.05 5.00
N ASP A 67 26.57 -2.04 6.22
CA ASP A 67 25.79 -2.03 7.45
C ASP A 67 25.35 -0.62 7.81
N HIS A 68 24.07 -0.48 8.15
CA HIS A 68 23.49 0.78 8.59
C HIS A 68 22.57 0.58 9.79
N ASP A 69 22.35 1.67 10.52
CA ASP A 69 21.45 1.74 11.68
C ASP A 69 20.85 3.14 11.75
N PHE A 70 19.59 3.26 11.40
CA PHE A 70 18.89 4.54 11.34
C PHE A 70 17.54 4.46 12.06
N THR A 71 17.16 5.58 12.67
CA THR A 71 15.83 5.76 13.25
C THR A 71 15.13 6.93 12.57
N VAL A 72 13.87 6.73 12.18
CA VAL A 72 13.01 7.75 11.56
C VAL A 72 11.67 7.83 12.28
N ALA A 73 11.04 9.00 12.21
CA ALA A 73 9.67 9.18 12.67
C ALA A 73 8.70 8.59 11.64
N CYS A 74 7.64 7.96 12.12
CA CYS A 74 6.56 7.47 11.27
C CYS A 74 5.54 8.60 10.98
N PRO A 75 4.84 8.55 9.83
CA PRO A 75 4.01 9.66 9.35
C PRO A 75 2.90 10.11 10.30
N LEU A 76 2.27 9.19 11.01
CA LEU A 76 1.18 9.48 11.95
C LEU A 76 1.56 9.30 13.41
N GLY A 77 2.85 9.10 13.70
CA GLY A 77 3.40 8.97 15.05
C GLY A 77 4.16 7.67 15.26
N GLY A 78 4.92 7.62 16.35
CA GLY A 78 5.85 6.54 16.62
C GLY A 78 7.15 6.64 15.85
N THR A 79 7.99 5.61 15.94
CA THR A 79 9.31 5.55 15.30
C THR A 79 9.57 4.20 14.68
N ALA A 80 10.39 4.20 13.62
CA ALA A 80 10.96 3.00 13.02
C ALA A 80 12.49 3.08 13.08
N ARG A 81 13.13 2.12 13.74
CA ARG A 81 14.56 1.89 13.64
C ARG A 81 14.78 0.75 12.66
N VAL A 82 15.59 0.99 11.64
CA VAL A 82 15.96 -0.01 10.64
C VAL A 82 17.47 -0.20 10.67
N PHE A 83 17.92 -1.41 10.90
CA PHE A 83 19.35 -1.72 10.95
C PHE A 83 19.65 -3.07 10.29
N GLY A 84 20.88 -3.19 9.79
CA GLY A 84 21.35 -4.37 9.10
C GLY A 84 22.16 -4.03 7.86
N ASN A 85 22.21 -4.94 6.92
CA ASN A 85 23.05 -4.87 5.74
C ASN A 85 22.23 -4.75 4.46
N ALA A 86 22.70 -3.89 3.55
CA ALA A 86 22.21 -3.82 2.17
C ALA A 86 23.39 -3.89 1.19
N THR A 87 23.35 -4.85 0.27
CA THR A 87 24.36 -5.05 -0.76
C THR A 87 23.74 -4.85 -2.13
N SER A 88 24.10 -3.77 -2.82
CA SER A 88 23.59 -3.48 -4.15
C SER A 88 24.26 -4.34 -5.22
N ASN A 89 23.47 -4.90 -6.12
CA ASN A 89 23.93 -5.49 -7.37
C ASN A 89 23.39 -4.64 -8.54
N ALA A 90 24.14 -3.58 -8.87
CA ALA A 90 23.74 -2.65 -9.93
C ALA A 90 23.61 -3.33 -11.30
N LEU A 91 24.38 -4.40 -11.57
CA LEU A 91 24.29 -5.16 -12.83
C LEU A 91 23.00 -5.95 -12.95
N GLN A 92 22.47 -6.43 -11.83
CA GLN A 92 21.21 -7.19 -11.79
C GLN A 92 19.99 -6.29 -11.49
N GLY A 93 20.20 -5.01 -11.21
CA GLY A 93 19.15 -4.10 -10.84
C GLY A 93 18.42 -4.49 -9.55
N SER A 94 19.15 -5.07 -8.59
CA SER A 94 18.62 -5.56 -7.34
C SER A 94 19.52 -5.17 -6.15
N THR A 95 18.96 -5.24 -4.96
CA THR A 95 19.66 -5.05 -3.69
C THR A 95 19.37 -6.26 -2.82
N MET A 96 20.40 -6.97 -2.36
CA MET A 96 20.24 -7.97 -1.31
C MET A 96 20.17 -7.25 0.04
N VAL A 97 19.20 -7.63 0.85
CA VAL A 97 18.99 -7.04 2.17
C VAL A 97 18.94 -8.10 3.25
N LYS A 98 19.47 -7.77 4.40
CA LYS A 98 19.29 -8.50 5.65
C LYS A 98 19.11 -7.47 6.74
N VAL A 99 17.87 -7.09 7.00
CA VAL A 99 17.55 -5.95 7.85
C VAL A 99 16.55 -6.34 8.93
N THR A 100 16.60 -5.60 10.01
CA THR A 100 15.66 -5.69 11.14
C THR A 100 14.99 -4.33 11.32
N PHE A 101 13.67 -4.36 11.41
CA PHE A 101 12.81 -3.24 11.74
C PHE A 101 12.39 -3.37 13.20
N VAL A 102 12.63 -2.35 13.98
CA VAL A 102 12.03 -2.17 15.32
C VAL A 102 11.05 -1.03 15.21
N LEU A 103 9.78 -1.36 15.21
CA LEU A 103 8.67 -0.42 15.09
C LEU A 103 8.13 -0.14 16.48
N ASP A 104 8.20 1.10 16.91
CA ASP A 104 7.66 1.55 18.19
C ASP A 104 6.43 2.43 17.92
N HIS A 105 5.24 1.81 17.98
CA HIS A 105 3.96 2.44 17.69
C HIS A 105 3.98 3.22 16.37
N CYS A 106 4.67 2.67 15.38
CA CYS A 106 4.78 3.28 14.07
C CYS A 106 3.41 3.27 13.40
N ALA A 107 2.92 4.46 13.03
CA ALA A 107 1.59 4.63 12.48
C ALA A 107 1.64 5.20 11.07
N TYR A 108 0.87 4.60 10.19
CA TYR A 108 0.78 4.94 8.77
C TYR A 108 -0.63 4.74 8.24
N ASP A 109 -1.03 5.56 7.26
CA ASP A 109 -2.31 5.41 6.58
C ASP A 109 -2.14 5.41 5.07
N ARG A 110 -3.13 4.82 4.43
CA ARG A 110 -3.38 4.92 3.00
C ARG A 110 -4.88 5.04 2.77
N LYS A 111 -5.25 6.02 1.96
CA LYS A 111 -6.61 6.14 1.45
C LYS A 111 -6.59 5.91 -0.06
N ASP A 112 -7.44 5.00 -0.51
CA ASP A 112 -7.52 4.59 -1.91
C ASP A 112 -9.00 4.50 -2.35
N ASP A 113 -9.27 4.56 -3.64
CA ASP A 113 -10.62 4.35 -4.20
C ASP A 113 -11.07 2.89 -4.07
N ASP A 114 -10.12 1.95 -3.99
CA ASP A 114 -10.39 0.56 -3.64
C ASP A 114 -10.47 0.42 -2.12
N PRO A 115 -11.67 0.09 -1.56
CA PRO A 115 -11.83 -0.11 -0.13
C PRO A 115 -10.84 -1.08 0.50
N LYS A 116 -10.38 -2.08 -0.26
CA LYS A 116 -9.41 -3.09 0.19
C LYS A 116 -7.96 -2.59 0.22
N GLN A 117 -7.73 -1.36 -0.19
CA GLN A 117 -6.43 -0.69 -0.12
C GLN A 117 -6.44 0.50 0.83
N THR A 118 -7.55 0.71 1.54
CA THR A 118 -7.70 1.79 2.52
C THR A 118 -7.45 1.26 3.92
N TYR A 119 -6.56 1.91 4.66
CA TYR A 119 -6.23 1.55 6.03
C TYR A 119 -5.58 2.71 6.79
N GLN A 120 -5.67 2.66 8.12
CA GLN A 120 -4.86 3.41 9.06
C GLN A 120 -4.38 2.44 10.13
N MET A 121 -3.10 2.11 10.13
CA MET A 121 -2.55 1.05 10.97
C MET A 121 -1.42 1.58 11.85
N THR A 122 -1.30 0.99 13.02
CA THR A 122 -0.16 1.14 13.93
C THR A 122 0.47 -0.22 14.12
N VAL A 123 1.75 -0.31 13.80
CA VAL A 123 2.55 -1.52 13.98
C VAL A 123 3.53 -1.33 15.14
N ASN A 124 3.60 -2.32 16.03
CA ASN A 124 4.53 -2.30 17.14
C ASN A 124 5.21 -3.66 17.28
N GLY A 125 6.54 -3.70 17.29
CA GLY A 125 7.31 -4.94 17.43
C GLY A 125 8.55 -4.98 16.54
N THR A 126 9.15 -6.18 16.45
CA THR A 126 10.37 -6.40 15.68
C THR A 126 10.11 -7.35 14.52
N ILE A 127 10.50 -6.94 13.31
CA ILE A 127 10.32 -7.71 12.08
C ILE A 127 11.68 -7.82 11.38
N THR A 128 12.03 -9.00 10.89
CA THR A 128 13.22 -9.23 10.06
C THR A 128 12.81 -9.39 8.60
N GLU A 129 13.65 -8.88 7.71
CA GLU A 129 13.51 -9.01 6.26
C GLU A 129 14.86 -9.46 5.68
N ASP A 130 14.85 -10.57 4.94
CA ASP A 130 16.03 -11.15 4.29
C ASP A 130 15.70 -11.52 2.84
N GLY A 131 16.59 -11.19 1.90
CA GLY A 131 16.43 -11.57 0.51
C GLY A 131 16.80 -10.49 -0.49
N THR A 132 16.07 -10.44 -1.60
CA THR A 132 16.36 -9.55 -2.73
C THR A 132 15.23 -8.56 -2.96
N LEU A 133 15.58 -7.27 -2.99
CA LEU A 133 14.70 -6.18 -3.45
C LEU A 133 14.99 -5.86 -4.91
N ALA A 134 13.97 -5.86 -5.75
CA ALA A 134 14.06 -5.37 -7.12
C ALA A 134 14.14 -3.84 -7.12
N VAL A 135 15.13 -3.27 -7.81
CA VAL A 135 15.29 -1.82 -8.03
C VAL A 135 15.07 -1.44 -9.49
N GLN A 136 14.94 -2.43 -10.38
CA GLN A 136 14.62 -2.24 -11.79
C GLN A 136 13.49 -3.20 -12.21
N PRO A 137 12.70 -2.84 -13.24
CA PRO A 137 11.58 -3.67 -13.71
C PRO A 137 11.95 -5.09 -14.18
N THR A 138 13.22 -5.31 -14.49
CA THR A 138 13.74 -6.62 -14.96
C THR A 138 14.11 -7.57 -13.84
N SER A 139 14.16 -7.11 -12.60
CA SER A 139 14.46 -7.92 -11.43
C SER A 139 13.18 -8.25 -10.65
N THR A 140 13.20 -9.35 -9.92
CA THR A 140 12.07 -9.78 -9.08
C THR A 140 12.42 -9.64 -7.62
N THR A 141 11.53 -9.05 -6.83
CA THR A 141 11.63 -9.04 -5.38
C THR A 141 11.36 -10.44 -4.84
N ALA A 142 12.27 -10.96 -4.00
CA ALA A 142 12.13 -12.23 -3.31
C ALA A 142 12.61 -12.06 -1.87
N LEU A 143 11.69 -12.04 -0.92
CA LEU A 143 11.95 -11.73 0.49
C LEU A 143 11.32 -12.74 1.43
N ASP A 144 12.03 -13.05 2.50
CA ASP A 144 11.51 -13.68 3.71
C ASP A 144 11.27 -12.61 4.77
N ILE A 145 10.05 -12.54 5.32
CA ILE A 145 9.64 -11.59 6.35
C ILE A 145 9.17 -12.37 7.58
N LYS A 146 9.79 -12.12 8.72
CA LYS A 146 9.51 -12.89 9.94
C LYS A 146 9.43 -11.99 11.17
N SER A 147 8.51 -12.37 12.07
CA SER A 147 8.41 -11.82 13.43
C SER A 147 7.88 -12.89 14.37
N ASP A 148 8.44 -13.00 15.55
CA ASP A 148 7.88 -13.89 16.60
C ASP A 148 6.59 -13.30 17.16
N THR A 149 6.53 -11.97 17.25
CA THR A 149 5.35 -11.26 17.70
C THR A 149 5.39 -9.82 17.24
N VAL A 150 4.31 -9.38 16.61
CA VAL A 150 4.06 -7.99 16.27
C VAL A 150 2.62 -7.64 16.69
N SER A 151 2.40 -6.42 17.12
CA SER A 151 1.04 -5.90 17.34
C SER A 151 0.62 -5.11 16.10
N LEU A 152 -0.58 -5.40 15.62
CA LEU A 152 -1.22 -4.74 14.48
C LEU A 152 -2.55 -4.17 14.94
N THR A 153 -2.70 -2.85 15.03
CA THR A 153 -3.92 -2.19 15.49
C THR A 153 -4.29 -1.01 14.61
N GLY A 154 -5.57 -0.81 14.39
CA GLY A 154 -6.05 0.31 13.59
C GLY A 154 -7.37 0.06 12.91
N ASN A 155 -7.56 0.70 11.77
CA ASN A 155 -8.75 0.57 10.94
C ASN A 155 -8.34 0.09 9.55
N VAL A 156 -9.09 -0.84 9.01
CA VAL A 156 -8.89 -1.38 7.65
C VAL A 156 -10.20 -1.32 6.89
N TYR A 157 -10.11 -1.25 5.56
CA TYR A 157 -11.26 -1.19 4.65
C TYR A 157 -11.96 0.19 4.62
N ASP A 158 -12.91 0.37 3.70
CA ASP A 158 -13.83 1.51 3.63
C ASP A 158 -15.27 1.01 3.33
N PRO A 159 -16.25 1.19 4.23
CA PRO A 159 -16.15 1.95 5.50
C PRO A 159 -15.23 1.27 6.53
N PRO A 160 -14.62 2.06 7.44
CA PRO A 160 -13.60 1.57 8.38
C PRO A 160 -14.11 0.45 9.28
N ILE A 161 -13.29 -0.60 9.42
CA ILE A 161 -13.51 -1.71 10.32
C ILE A 161 -12.31 -1.79 11.26
N ASP A 162 -12.56 -1.86 12.56
CA ASP A 162 -11.51 -2.01 13.56
C ASP A 162 -10.77 -3.34 13.39
N TYR A 163 -9.44 -3.28 13.42
CA TYR A 163 -8.56 -4.42 13.38
C TYR A 163 -7.61 -4.38 14.58
N SER A 164 -7.49 -5.49 15.30
CA SER A 164 -6.61 -5.55 16.47
C SER A 164 -6.08 -6.96 16.70
N GLU A 165 -4.77 -7.12 16.56
CA GLU A 165 -4.01 -8.31 16.89
C GLU A 165 -2.85 -7.91 17.81
N ALA A 166 -2.96 -8.20 19.08
CA ALA A 166 -1.99 -7.78 20.09
C ALA A 166 -0.68 -8.59 20.04
N SER A 167 -0.74 -9.82 19.50
CA SER A 167 0.41 -10.71 19.38
C SER A 167 0.24 -11.55 18.12
N CYS A 168 0.90 -11.15 17.05
CA CYS A 168 0.79 -11.75 15.73
C CYS A 168 2.17 -12.28 15.30
N PRO A 169 2.43 -13.59 15.39
CA PRO A 169 3.59 -14.16 14.72
C PRO A 169 3.44 -14.05 13.21
N VAL A 170 4.52 -13.73 12.52
CA VAL A 170 4.57 -13.51 11.07
C VAL A 170 5.64 -14.39 10.45
N ALA A 171 5.28 -15.12 9.40
CA ALA A 171 6.20 -15.87 8.54
C ALA A 171 5.68 -15.80 7.10
N LEU A 172 6.20 -14.83 6.34
CA LEU A 172 5.73 -14.50 4.99
C LEU A 172 6.89 -14.58 4.01
N GLY A 173 6.58 -15.07 2.79
CA GLY A 173 7.43 -14.94 1.62
C GLY A 173 6.83 -13.94 0.65
N GLN A 174 7.65 -13.06 0.09
CA GLN A 174 7.27 -12.19 -1.02
C GLN A 174 7.96 -12.68 -2.29
N ASP A 175 7.19 -12.86 -3.36
CA ASP A 175 7.68 -13.14 -4.70
C ASP A 175 7.02 -12.18 -5.69
N GLY A 176 7.81 -11.24 -6.20
CA GLY A 176 7.31 -10.10 -6.95
C GLY A 176 6.31 -9.28 -6.13
N ASN A 177 5.08 -9.20 -6.63
CA ASN A 177 3.98 -8.52 -5.94
C ASN A 177 3.13 -9.48 -5.07
N ASN A 178 3.44 -10.78 -5.04
CA ASN A 178 2.72 -11.74 -4.22
C ASN A 178 3.37 -11.87 -2.85
N LEU A 179 2.61 -11.62 -1.81
CA LEU A 179 3.00 -11.83 -0.42
C LEU A 179 2.12 -12.93 0.17
N SER A 180 2.73 -14.01 0.65
CA SER A 180 2.00 -15.17 1.15
C SER A 180 2.72 -15.87 2.30
N GLY A 181 1.95 -16.60 3.12
CA GLY A 181 2.48 -17.35 4.25
C GLY A 181 1.49 -17.38 5.40
N THR A 182 1.99 -17.20 6.63
CA THR A 182 1.16 -17.18 7.84
C THR A 182 1.34 -15.87 8.61
N ALA A 183 0.24 -15.33 9.09
CA ALA A 183 0.20 -14.19 10.00
C ALA A 183 -0.89 -14.38 11.04
N CYS A 184 -0.60 -14.09 12.31
CA CYS A 184 -1.53 -14.24 13.44
C CYS A 184 -2.17 -15.65 13.52
N GLY A 185 -1.42 -16.68 13.14
CA GLY A 185 -1.89 -18.06 13.11
C GLY A 185 -2.80 -18.42 11.92
N ARG A 186 -3.02 -17.53 10.98
CA ARG A 186 -3.87 -17.73 9.80
C ARG A 186 -3.05 -17.67 8.50
N THR A 187 -3.47 -18.41 7.49
CA THR A 187 -2.87 -18.33 6.15
C THR A 187 -3.33 -17.03 5.49
N VAL A 188 -2.37 -16.29 4.95
CA VAL A 188 -2.64 -15.04 4.22
C VAL A 188 -2.05 -15.07 2.83
N TRP A 189 -2.71 -14.40 1.91
CA TRP A 189 -2.23 -14.14 0.57
C TRP A 189 -2.65 -12.73 0.15
N VAL A 190 -1.69 -11.92 -0.29
CA VAL A 190 -1.87 -10.50 -0.62
C VAL A 190 -1.19 -10.21 -1.95
N LEU A 191 -1.88 -9.56 -2.85
CA LEU A 191 -1.29 -8.93 -4.04
C LEU A 191 -0.97 -7.47 -3.67
N LEU A 192 0.32 -7.10 -3.68
CA LEU A 192 0.83 -5.76 -3.30
C LEU A 192 0.65 -4.75 -4.44
#